data_03c9b7caf455b613ee7403f4331f4853
#
_entry.id   03c9b7caf455b613ee7403f4331f4853
#
_cell.length_a   1.000
_cell.length_b   1.000
_cell.length_c   1.000
_cell.angle_alpha   90.00
_cell.angle_beta   90.00
_cell.angle_gamma   90.00
#
_symmetry.space_group_name_H-M   'P 1'
#
loop_
_entity.id
_entity.type
_entity.pdbx_description
1 polymer ?
#
loop_
_entity_poly.entity_id
_entity_poly.type
_entity_poly.pdbx_seq_one_letter_code
_entity_poly.pdbx_strand_id
1 'polypeptide(L)'
;MIDSEIRAVFFDAVGTLLFPRTPVSRTYAEHGSRHGSNVTEDQVQLAFREAFARQEVADEAAGWRTDEARERARWRAIVADALPGANSDACFPGLWEWFSTPAAWVVPSDVRLVLRSLADRGLVVGVASNFDSRLFRLVDSFPELAPVRGRCVISSLVGWRKPARQFFDALVEAAGCERGRVLYVGDDVRNDLHGATAAGLRAVLLDPAAETLGPNRIRRLRDLIAG
;
A
#
# COMPACT_ATOMS: atom_id res chain seq x y z
N MET A 1 -12.83 -18.52 1.80
CA MET A 1 -12.72 -17.19 1.19
C MET A 1 -12.32 -17.24 -0.27
N ILE A 2 -11.34 -18.04 -0.63
CA ILE A 2 -10.97 -18.27 -2.03
C ILE A 2 -11.67 -19.52 -2.52
N ASP A 3 -12.81 -19.33 -3.17
CA ASP A 3 -13.56 -20.41 -3.79
C ASP A 3 -13.09 -20.70 -5.23
N SER A 4 -13.72 -21.68 -5.87
CA SER A 4 -13.36 -22.14 -7.20
C SER A 4 -13.65 -21.11 -8.32
N GLU A 5 -14.35 -20.02 -8.03
CA GLU A 5 -14.65 -18.97 -9.02
C GLU A 5 -13.51 -17.96 -9.16
N ILE A 6 -12.71 -17.76 -8.09
CA ILE A 6 -11.57 -16.83 -8.10
C ILE A 6 -10.50 -17.32 -9.08
N ARG A 7 -9.98 -16.39 -9.87
CA ARG A 7 -8.89 -16.61 -10.85
C ARG A 7 -7.69 -15.74 -10.58
N ALA A 8 -7.88 -14.61 -9.90
CA ALA A 8 -6.81 -13.69 -9.59
C ALA A 8 -6.93 -13.17 -8.15
N VAL A 9 -5.78 -12.99 -7.48
CA VAL A 9 -5.70 -12.35 -6.17
C VAL A 9 -4.68 -11.23 -6.24
N PHE A 10 -5.12 -10.02 -5.96
CA PHE A 10 -4.24 -8.86 -5.87
C PHE A 10 -4.21 -8.34 -4.43
N PHE A 11 -3.04 -7.90 -4.03
CA PHE A 11 -2.79 -7.41 -2.68
C PHE A 11 -2.39 -5.93 -2.71
N ASP A 12 -2.80 -5.16 -1.69
CA ASP A 12 -2.11 -3.90 -1.42
C ASP A 12 -0.66 -4.17 -0.98
N ALA A 13 0.18 -3.15 -1.04
CA ALA A 13 1.59 -3.28 -0.68
C ALA A 13 1.82 -2.95 0.80
N VAL A 14 1.70 -1.68 1.19
CA VAL A 14 2.07 -1.17 2.52
C VAL A 14 0.94 -1.38 3.51
N GLY A 15 1.22 -2.09 4.60
CA GLY A 15 0.19 -2.52 5.56
C GLY A 15 -0.34 -3.92 5.27
N THR A 16 -0.03 -4.48 4.09
CA THR A 16 -0.49 -5.81 3.67
C THR A 16 0.67 -6.77 3.39
N LEU A 17 1.54 -6.45 2.43
CA LEU A 17 2.71 -7.27 2.06
C LEU A 17 4.03 -6.71 2.62
N LEU A 18 4.11 -5.39 2.78
CA LEU A 18 5.28 -4.64 3.21
C LEU A 18 4.95 -3.80 4.44
N PHE A 19 5.82 -3.84 5.42
CA PHE A 19 5.69 -3.02 6.64
C PHE A 19 6.98 -2.23 6.87
N PRO A 20 6.91 -0.97 7.36
CA PRO A 20 8.10 -0.25 7.76
C PRO A 20 8.85 -1.02 8.86
N ARG A 21 10.18 -1.20 8.68
CA ARG A 21 11.04 -1.89 9.68
C ARG A 21 11.09 -1.15 11.01
N THR A 22 11.11 0.17 10.92
CA THR A 22 11.04 1.09 12.06
C THR A 22 9.76 1.92 11.92
N PRO A 23 9.06 2.26 13.00
CA PRO A 23 7.91 3.14 12.92
C PRO A 23 8.21 4.39 12.08
N VAL A 24 7.29 4.76 11.20
CA VAL A 24 7.44 5.93 10.32
C VAL A 24 7.72 7.19 11.15
N SER A 25 7.00 7.37 12.28
CA SER A 25 7.19 8.48 13.21
C SER A 25 8.62 8.60 13.70
N ARG A 26 9.24 7.48 14.10
CA ARG A 26 10.64 7.45 14.54
C ARG A 26 11.60 7.80 13.43
N THR A 27 11.43 7.19 12.26
CA THR A 27 12.28 7.48 11.10
C THR A 27 12.22 8.95 10.73
N TYR A 28 11.01 9.54 10.72
CA TYR A 28 10.83 10.96 10.45
C TYR A 28 11.47 11.85 11.53
N ALA A 29 11.26 11.54 12.82
CA ALA A 29 11.86 12.30 13.92
C ALA A 29 13.39 12.30 13.86
N GLU A 30 14.01 11.15 13.61
CA GLU A 30 15.46 11.00 13.46
C GLU A 30 16.01 11.77 12.23
N HIS A 31 15.31 11.74 11.10
CA HIS A 31 15.69 12.54 9.93
C HIS A 31 15.46 14.03 10.17
N GLY A 32 14.33 14.41 10.76
CA GLY A 32 14.00 15.81 11.07
C GLY A 32 15.00 16.45 11.99
N SER A 33 15.46 15.74 13.02
CA SER A 33 16.45 16.27 13.99
C SER A 33 17.76 16.62 13.34
N ARG A 34 18.21 15.88 12.33
CA ARG A 34 19.43 16.18 11.54
C ARG A 34 19.28 17.44 10.67
N HIS A 35 18.05 17.88 10.45
CA HIS A 35 17.70 19.03 9.60
C HIS A 35 17.04 20.18 10.36
N GLY A 36 17.17 20.21 11.71
CA GLY A 36 16.74 21.32 12.56
C GLY A 36 15.37 21.20 13.20
N SER A 37 14.63 20.10 13.00
CA SER A 37 13.38 19.85 13.72
C SER A 37 13.66 19.33 15.14
N ASN A 38 12.87 19.81 16.11
CA ASN A 38 12.94 19.36 17.51
C ASN A 38 11.66 18.62 17.95
N VAL A 39 10.89 18.09 16.99
CA VAL A 39 9.66 17.35 17.28
C VAL A 39 9.94 15.96 17.85
N THR A 40 9.13 15.55 18.80
CA THR A 40 9.17 14.19 19.36
C THR A 40 8.51 13.18 18.41
N GLU A 41 8.77 11.88 18.60
CA GLU A 41 8.14 10.80 17.83
C GLU A 41 6.60 10.89 17.88
N ASP A 42 6.02 11.14 19.06
CA ASP A 42 4.57 11.27 19.25
C ASP A 42 4.00 12.48 18.49
N GLN A 43 4.70 13.60 18.52
CA GLN A 43 4.31 14.78 17.76
C GLN A 43 4.35 14.52 16.26
N VAL A 44 5.40 13.83 15.76
CA VAL A 44 5.49 13.41 14.37
C VAL A 44 4.34 12.49 14.01
N GLN A 45 4.00 11.52 14.88
CA GLN A 45 2.92 10.58 14.60
C GLN A 45 1.59 11.29 14.40
N LEU A 46 1.28 12.28 15.24
CA LEU A 46 0.06 13.07 15.10
C LEU A 46 0.09 13.93 13.83
N ALA A 47 1.15 14.71 13.65
CA ALA A 47 1.30 15.61 12.49
C ALA A 47 1.29 14.85 11.16
N PHE A 48 1.93 13.66 11.11
CA PHE A 48 1.91 12.79 9.95
C PHE A 48 0.49 12.34 9.59
N ARG A 49 -0.30 11.89 10.57
CA ARG A 49 -1.70 11.48 10.33
C ARG A 49 -2.54 12.63 9.78
N GLU A 50 -2.39 13.82 10.35
CA GLU A 50 -3.11 15.00 9.89
C GLU A 50 -2.68 15.43 8.48
N ALA A 51 -1.37 15.42 8.21
CA ALA A 51 -0.81 15.75 6.89
C ALA A 51 -1.30 14.74 5.84
N PHE A 52 -1.28 13.44 6.17
CA PHE A 52 -1.77 12.39 5.29
C PHE A 52 -3.26 12.57 4.98
N ALA A 53 -4.09 12.83 6.01
CA ALA A 53 -5.52 13.08 5.83
C ALA A 53 -5.80 14.31 4.95
N ARG A 54 -5.03 15.41 5.13
CA ARG A 54 -5.14 16.59 4.24
C ARG A 54 -4.84 16.24 2.78
N GLN A 55 -3.84 15.39 2.53
CA GLN A 55 -3.52 14.94 1.17
C GLN A 55 -4.62 14.04 0.58
N GLU A 56 -5.25 13.18 1.39
CA GLU A 56 -6.40 12.37 0.93
C GLU A 56 -7.59 13.26 0.50
N VAL A 57 -7.89 14.32 1.26
CA VAL A 57 -8.92 15.30 0.89
C VAL A 57 -8.57 16.02 -0.41
N ALA A 58 -7.31 16.41 -0.60
CA ALA A 58 -6.85 17.04 -1.83
C ALA A 58 -6.90 16.08 -3.04
N ASP A 59 -6.55 14.83 -2.85
CA ASP A 59 -6.61 13.79 -3.88
C ASP A 59 -8.07 13.51 -4.29
N GLU A 60 -8.99 13.47 -3.32
CA GLU A 60 -10.43 13.32 -3.59
C GLU A 60 -10.99 14.50 -4.39
N ALA A 61 -10.66 15.72 -3.99
CA ALA A 61 -11.06 16.94 -4.71
C ALA A 61 -10.53 16.98 -6.14
N ALA A 62 -9.36 16.36 -6.40
CA ALA A 62 -8.76 16.19 -7.72
C ALA A 62 -9.30 14.97 -8.50
N GLY A 63 -10.33 14.27 -7.99
CA GLY A 63 -10.91 13.07 -8.60
C GLY A 63 -9.95 11.88 -8.58
N TRP A 64 -9.08 11.80 -7.57
CA TRP A 64 -8.10 10.73 -7.37
C TRP A 64 -7.03 10.60 -8.47
N ARG A 65 -6.88 11.64 -9.29
CA ARG A 65 -5.85 11.66 -10.32
C ARG A 65 -4.46 11.79 -9.70
N THR A 66 -3.52 11.03 -10.25
CA THR A 66 -2.14 11.04 -9.79
C THR A 66 -1.17 10.69 -10.92
N ASP A 67 0.10 10.99 -10.69
CA ASP A 67 1.26 10.59 -11.48
C ASP A 67 2.50 10.60 -10.57
N GLU A 68 3.68 10.29 -11.11
CA GLU A 68 4.94 10.30 -10.37
C GLU A 68 5.25 11.68 -9.75
N ALA A 69 4.96 12.77 -10.46
CA ALA A 69 5.22 14.12 -9.99
C ALA A 69 4.28 14.48 -8.83
N ARG A 70 2.98 14.14 -8.95
CA ARG A 70 1.99 14.34 -7.90
C ARG A 70 2.34 13.52 -6.65
N GLU A 71 2.72 12.25 -6.79
CA GLU A 71 3.13 11.41 -5.65
C GLU A 71 4.35 12.01 -4.93
N ARG A 72 5.35 12.46 -5.69
CA ARG A 72 6.51 13.10 -5.10
C ARG A 72 6.16 14.41 -4.38
N ALA A 73 5.30 15.24 -4.97
CA ALA A 73 4.82 16.48 -4.35
C ALA A 73 3.99 16.21 -3.09
N ARG A 74 3.13 15.18 -3.12
CA ARG A 74 2.34 14.71 -1.98
C ARG A 74 3.24 14.35 -0.79
N TRP A 75 4.25 13.53 -1.01
CA TRP A 75 5.16 13.12 0.05
C TRP A 75 6.02 14.28 0.56
N ARG A 76 6.43 15.21 -0.32
CA ARG A 76 7.13 16.43 0.11
C ARG A 76 6.27 17.28 1.04
N ALA A 77 4.98 17.46 0.72
CA ALA A 77 4.05 18.19 1.57
C ALA A 77 3.84 17.49 2.93
N ILE A 78 3.69 16.15 2.93
CA ILE A 78 3.57 15.38 4.18
C ILE A 78 4.82 15.54 5.05
N VAL A 79 6.03 15.49 4.48
CA VAL A 79 7.28 15.69 5.22
C VAL A 79 7.35 17.10 5.80
N ALA A 80 7.01 18.12 5.02
CA ALA A 80 7.04 19.51 5.48
C ALA A 80 6.07 19.75 6.65
N ASP A 81 4.87 19.19 6.57
CA ASP A 81 3.84 19.32 7.60
C ASP A 81 4.17 18.49 8.86
N ALA A 82 4.75 17.29 8.69
CA ALA A 82 5.06 16.40 9.81
C ALA A 82 6.32 16.82 10.58
N LEU A 83 7.20 17.63 9.98
CA LEU A 83 8.48 18.03 10.54
C LEU A 83 8.62 19.56 10.58
N PRO A 84 7.78 20.27 11.37
CA PRO A 84 7.91 21.71 11.51
C PRO A 84 9.30 22.09 12.03
N GLY A 85 9.86 23.17 11.50
CA GLY A 85 11.21 23.65 11.84
C GLY A 85 12.34 22.92 11.10
N ALA A 86 12.10 21.79 10.44
CA ALA A 86 13.10 21.20 9.57
C ALA A 86 13.24 22.00 8.25
N ASN A 87 14.46 22.02 7.73
CA ASN A 87 14.65 22.38 6.33
C ASN A 87 14.09 21.25 5.46
N SER A 88 12.82 21.37 5.05
CA SER A 88 12.10 20.32 4.33
C SER A 88 12.75 19.96 2.99
N ASP A 89 13.35 20.94 2.30
CA ASP A 89 14.04 20.71 1.01
C ASP A 89 15.32 19.89 1.17
N ALA A 90 15.99 20.01 2.31
CA ALA A 90 17.15 19.18 2.64
C ALA A 90 16.76 17.82 3.25
N CYS A 91 15.66 17.76 4.02
CA CYS A 91 15.20 16.56 4.72
C CYS A 91 14.47 15.57 3.78
N PHE A 92 13.59 16.05 2.91
CA PHE A 92 12.76 15.23 2.04
C PHE A 92 13.54 14.24 1.16
N PRO A 93 14.65 14.62 0.48
CA PRO A 93 15.40 13.69 -0.35
C PRO A 93 15.93 12.48 0.41
N GLY A 94 16.39 12.68 1.66
CA GLY A 94 16.88 11.59 2.51
C GLY A 94 15.77 10.61 2.91
N LEU A 95 14.58 11.09 3.29
CA LEU A 95 13.41 10.26 3.58
C LEU A 95 12.90 9.55 2.33
N TRP A 96 12.85 10.25 1.19
CA TRP A 96 12.46 9.68 -0.09
C TRP A 96 13.35 8.51 -0.49
N GLU A 97 14.65 8.68 -0.41
CA GLU A 97 15.62 7.63 -0.72
C GLU A 97 15.55 6.49 0.30
N TRP A 98 15.46 6.78 1.60
CA TRP A 98 15.33 5.75 2.64
C TRP A 98 14.17 4.80 2.33
N PHE A 99 12.96 5.33 2.10
CA PHE A 99 11.79 4.51 1.78
C PHE A 99 11.81 3.92 0.35
N SER A 100 12.83 4.22 -0.45
CA SER A 100 13.10 3.54 -1.72
C SER A 100 13.97 2.30 -1.55
N THR A 101 14.56 2.09 -0.37
CA THR A 101 15.48 0.97 -0.11
C THR A 101 14.80 -0.18 0.60
N PRO A 102 15.19 -1.44 0.35
CA PRO A 102 14.64 -2.60 1.08
C PRO A 102 14.99 -2.56 2.58
N ALA A 103 16.02 -1.80 2.99
CA ALA A 103 16.40 -1.64 4.39
C ALA A 103 15.30 -0.99 5.23
N ALA A 104 14.46 -0.15 4.63
CA ALA A 104 13.33 0.50 5.30
C ALA A 104 12.15 -0.44 5.59
N TRP A 105 12.12 -1.62 4.99
CA TRP A 105 10.94 -2.47 4.96
C TRP A 105 11.18 -3.87 5.52
N VAL A 106 10.11 -4.51 5.92
CA VAL A 106 10.06 -5.94 6.23
C VAL A 106 8.89 -6.58 5.51
N VAL A 107 9.07 -7.83 5.09
CA VAL A 107 8.00 -8.70 4.58
C VAL A 107 7.69 -9.72 5.67
N PRO A 108 6.45 -9.82 6.17
CA PRO A 108 6.07 -10.85 7.14
C PRO A 108 6.32 -12.27 6.62
N SER A 109 6.66 -13.17 7.52
CA SER A 109 7.08 -14.54 7.16
C SER A 109 5.99 -15.37 6.47
N ASP A 110 4.72 -15.06 6.68
CA ASP A 110 3.57 -15.74 6.07
C ASP A 110 3.26 -15.27 4.63
N VAL A 111 3.76 -14.09 4.22
CA VAL A 111 3.56 -13.56 2.87
C VAL A 111 4.06 -14.54 1.81
N ARG A 112 5.30 -15.03 1.94
CA ARG A 112 5.87 -15.99 0.99
C ARG A 112 5.03 -17.25 0.86
N LEU A 113 4.56 -17.80 2.00
CA LEU A 113 3.73 -19.00 2.04
C LEU A 113 2.41 -18.76 1.29
N VAL A 114 1.74 -17.66 1.59
CA VAL A 114 0.45 -17.31 0.99
C VAL A 114 0.58 -17.09 -0.52
N LEU A 115 1.51 -16.24 -0.95
CA LEU A 115 1.69 -15.93 -2.36
C LEU A 115 2.04 -17.18 -3.20
N ARG A 116 2.93 -18.04 -2.67
CA ARG A 116 3.27 -19.32 -3.33
C ARG A 116 2.07 -20.27 -3.38
N SER A 117 1.37 -20.48 -2.25
CA SER A 117 0.20 -21.34 -2.22
C SER A 117 -0.85 -20.94 -3.24
N LEU A 118 -1.07 -19.63 -3.44
CA LEU A 118 -2.00 -19.12 -4.43
C LEU A 118 -1.50 -19.36 -5.86
N ALA A 119 -0.23 -19.10 -6.13
CA ALA A 119 0.39 -19.33 -7.42
C ALA A 119 0.40 -20.84 -7.79
N ASP A 120 0.70 -21.72 -6.84
CA ASP A 120 0.71 -23.18 -7.02
C ASP A 120 -0.70 -23.73 -7.32
N ARG A 121 -1.74 -23.02 -6.88
CA ARG A 121 -3.15 -23.31 -7.23
C ARG A 121 -3.55 -22.79 -8.62
N GLY A 122 -2.61 -22.21 -9.38
CA GLY A 122 -2.84 -21.66 -10.71
C GLY A 122 -3.53 -20.30 -10.74
N LEU A 123 -3.60 -19.59 -9.59
CA LEU A 123 -4.18 -18.25 -9.53
C LEU A 123 -3.17 -17.20 -10.06
N VAL A 124 -3.67 -16.21 -10.75
CA VAL A 124 -2.91 -14.99 -11.03
C VAL A 124 -2.70 -14.24 -9.73
N VAL A 125 -1.45 -13.94 -9.36
CA VAL A 125 -1.12 -13.22 -8.12
C VAL A 125 -0.43 -11.91 -8.49
N GLY A 126 -0.86 -10.79 -7.90
CA GLY A 126 -0.32 -9.47 -8.18
C GLY A 126 -0.33 -8.54 -6.97
N VAL A 127 0.31 -7.38 -7.11
CA VAL A 127 0.25 -6.27 -6.17
C VAL A 127 -0.41 -5.06 -6.85
N ALA A 128 -1.26 -4.34 -6.11
CA ALA A 128 -1.94 -3.15 -6.62
C ALA A 128 -2.05 -2.12 -5.50
N SER A 129 -1.31 -1.00 -5.62
CA SER A 129 -1.11 -0.08 -4.50
C SER A 129 -1.14 1.39 -4.90
N ASN A 130 -1.58 2.22 -3.95
CA ASN A 130 -1.36 3.66 -3.98
C ASN A 130 0.12 3.97 -3.69
N PHE A 131 0.93 3.91 -4.72
CA PHE A 131 2.38 4.05 -4.65
C PHE A 131 2.91 4.67 -5.95
N ASP A 132 4.20 4.87 -6.02
CA ASP A 132 4.94 5.30 -7.21
C ASP A 132 5.91 4.20 -7.71
N SER A 133 6.65 4.47 -8.77
CA SER A 133 7.53 3.51 -9.45
C SER A 133 8.61 2.86 -8.57
N ARG A 134 8.91 3.44 -7.38
CA ARG A 134 9.80 2.83 -6.38
C ARG A 134 9.34 1.44 -5.93
N LEU A 135 8.03 1.15 -6.03
CA LEU A 135 7.47 -0.15 -5.66
C LEU A 135 8.09 -1.29 -6.46
N PHE A 136 8.42 -1.11 -7.74
CA PHE A 136 9.08 -2.14 -8.53
C PHE A 136 10.39 -2.59 -7.89
N ARG A 137 11.24 -1.62 -7.50
CA ARG A 137 12.52 -1.92 -6.84
C ARG A 137 12.32 -2.67 -5.53
N LEU A 138 11.31 -2.31 -4.75
CA LEU A 138 10.99 -2.99 -3.49
C LEU A 138 10.54 -4.44 -3.76
N VAL A 139 9.61 -4.65 -4.69
CA VAL A 139 9.13 -5.99 -5.07
C VAL A 139 10.27 -6.87 -5.57
N ASP A 140 11.18 -6.33 -6.37
CA ASP A 140 12.32 -7.06 -6.90
C ASP A 140 13.36 -7.42 -5.82
N SER A 141 13.46 -6.60 -4.77
CA SER A 141 14.46 -6.78 -3.71
C SER A 141 14.09 -7.88 -2.70
N PHE A 142 12.81 -8.26 -2.61
CA PHE A 142 12.35 -9.28 -1.66
C PHE A 142 12.03 -10.60 -2.36
N PRO A 143 12.77 -11.69 -2.09
CA PRO A 143 12.48 -13.02 -2.66
C PRO A 143 11.08 -13.55 -2.30
N GLU A 144 10.52 -13.09 -1.18
CA GLU A 144 9.18 -13.44 -0.73
C GLU A 144 8.09 -12.94 -1.68
N LEU A 145 8.35 -11.83 -2.37
CA LEU A 145 7.44 -11.19 -3.32
C LEU A 145 7.62 -11.69 -4.76
N ALA A 146 8.46 -12.69 -5.01
CA ALA A 146 8.68 -13.23 -6.35
C ALA A 146 7.38 -13.58 -7.12
N PRO A 147 6.32 -14.15 -6.50
CA PRO A 147 5.09 -14.46 -7.23
C PRO A 147 4.34 -13.26 -7.80
N VAL A 148 4.51 -12.06 -7.24
CA VAL A 148 3.84 -10.84 -7.72
C VAL A 148 4.69 -10.02 -8.70
N ARG A 149 5.94 -10.42 -8.96
CA ARG A 149 6.80 -9.76 -9.95
C ARG A 149 6.15 -9.80 -11.33
N GLY A 150 6.18 -8.68 -12.03
CA GLY A 150 5.58 -8.55 -13.35
C GLY A 150 4.06 -8.31 -13.35
N ARG A 151 3.42 -8.30 -12.16
CA ARG A 151 2.00 -7.94 -12.00
C ARG A 151 1.82 -6.89 -10.91
N CYS A 152 2.36 -5.69 -11.20
CA CYS A 152 2.28 -4.54 -10.32
C CYS A 152 1.39 -3.47 -10.94
N VAL A 153 0.28 -3.16 -10.29
CA VAL A 153 -0.61 -2.04 -10.64
C VAL A 153 -0.29 -0.90 -9.66
N ILE A 154 0.29 0.18 -10.16
CA ILE A 154 0.80 1.29 -9.36
C ILE A 154 0.03 2.54 -9.73
N SER A 155 -0.53 3.23 -8.73
CA SER A 155 -1.42 4.37 -8.96
C SER A 155 -0.79 5.48 -9.79
N SER A 156 0.47 5.84 -9.54
CA SER A 156 1.18 6.88 -10.30
C SER A 156 1.36 6.58 -11.78
N LEU A 157 1.38 5.29 -12.16
CA LEU A 157 1.53 4.82 -13.53
C LEU A 157 0.18 4.61 -14.20
N VAL A 158 -0.83 4.22 -13.44
CA VAL A 158 -2.22 4.08 -13.91
C VAL A 158 -2.89 5.44 -14.12
N GLY A 159 -2.47 6.46 -13.36
CA GLY A 159 -3.04 7.79 -13.41
C GLY A 159 -4.17 8.04 -12.42
N TRP A 160 -4.55 7.04 -11.61
CA TRP A 160 -5.58 7.14 -10.56
C TRP A 160 -5.19 6.35 -9.33
N ARG A 161 -5.53 6.91 -8.16
CA ARG A 161 -5.40 6.28 -6.85
C ARG A 161 -6.66 5.49 -6.50
N LYS A 162 -6.54 4.48 -5.65
CA LYS A 162 -7.66 3.93 -4.89
C LYS A 162 -8.26 5.06 -4.03
N PRO A 163 -9.58 5.14 -3.89
CA PRO A 163 -10.61 4.19 -4.28
C PRO A 163 -11.21 4.43 -5.69
N ALA A 164 -10.57 5.21 -6.57
CA ALA A 164 -11.11 5.48 -7.91
C ALA A 164 -11.33 4.18 -8.70
N ARG A 165 -12.49 4.09 -9.37
CA ARG A 165 -12.85 2.94 -10.20
C ARG A 165 -11.81 2.64 -11.29
N GLN A 166 -11.23 3.68 -11.89
CA GLN A 166 -10.23 3.57 -12.95
C GLN A 166 -8.97 2.80 -12.50
N PHE A 167 -8.58 2.92 -11.22
CA PHE A 167 -7.50 2.12 -10.66
C PHE A 167 -7.85 0.63 -10.69
N PHE A 168 -9.06 0.26 -10.27
CA PHE A 168 -9.52 -1.13 -10.26
C PHE A 168 -9.83 -1.64 -11.68
N ASP A 169 -10.17 -0.78 -12.62
CA ASP A 169 -10.30 -1.15 -14.04
C ASP A 169 -8.94 -1.62 -14.61
N ALA A 170 -7.86 -0.88 -14.33
CA ALA A 170 -6.50 -1.27 -14.69
C ALA A 170 -6.05 -2.57 -13.97
N LEU A 171 -6.47 -2.77 -12.72
CA LEU A 171 -6.20 -4.01 -12.00
C LEU A 171 -6.89 -5.20 -12.68
N VAL A 172 -8.15 -5.07 -13.09
CA VAL A 172 -8.89 -6.13 -13.79
C VAL A 172 -8.25 -6.47 -15.14
N GLU A 173 -7.76 -5.46 -15.85
CA GLU A 173 -6.98 -5.66 -17.08
C GLU A 173 -5.70 -6.47 -16.80
N ALA A 174 -4.94 -6.10 -15.78
CA ALA A 174 -3.73 -6.83 -15.35
C ALA A 174 -4.03 -8.26 -14.85
N ALA A 175 -5.22 -8.49 -14.29
CA ALA A 175 -5.67 -9.80 -13.85
C ALA A 175 -6.02 -10.74 -15.02
N GLY A 176 -6.43 -10.19 -16.18
CA GLY A 176 -6.77 -10.95 -17.36
C GLY A 176 -8.02 -11.84 -17.21
N CYS A 177 -8.92 -11.49 -16.28
CA CYS A 177 -10.15 -12.23 -16.03
C CYS A 177 -11.32 -11.30 -15.68
N GLU A 178 -12.51 -11.86 -15.61
CA GLU A 178 -13.71 -11.11 -15.26
C GLU A 178 -13.61 -10.52 -13.84
N ARG A 179 -14.14 -9.33 -13.65
CA ARG A 179 -14.13 -8.53 -12.43
C ARG A 179 -14.55 -9.32 -11.17
N GLY A 180 -15.68 -10.04 -11.25
CA GLY A 180 -16.18 -10.87 -10.14
C GLY A 180 -15.29 -12.07 -9.78
N ARG A 181 -14.28 -12.38 -10.60
CA ARG A 181 -13.28 -13.45 -10.37
C ARG A 181 -11.98 -12.93 -9.79
N VAL A 182 -11.88 -11.63 -9.50
CA VAL A 182 -10.74 -11.01 -8.86
C VAL A 182 -11.05 -10.83 -7.38
N LEU A 183 -10.15 -11.31 -6.53
CA LEU A 183 -10.12 -11.02 -5.11
C LEU A 183 -9.07 -9.95 -4.85
N TYR A 184 -9.47 -8.87 -4.18
CA TYR A 184 -8.55 -7.84 -3.70
C TYR A 184 -8.39 -7.93 -2.18
N VAL A 185 -7.16 -7.82 -1.69
CA VAL A 185 -6.82 -7.93 -0.26
C VAL A 185 -6.00 -6.71 0.14
N GLY A 186 -6.45 -5.97 1.14
CA GLY A 186 -5.75 -4.79 1.65
C GLY A 186 -6.14 -4.48 3.09
N ASP A 187 -5.53 -3.46 3.68
CA ASP A 187 -5.71 -3.08 5.09
C ASP A 187 -6.53 -1.80 5.28
N ASP A 188 -6.81 -1.06 4.21
CA ASP A 188 -7.59 0.17 4.27
C ASP A 188 -9.07 -0.07 3.95
N VAL A 189 -9.95 0.30 4.91
CA VAL A 189 -11.40 0.12 4.75
C VAL A 189 -11.94 0.91 3.55
N ARG A 190 -11.51 2.16 3.35
CA ARG A 190 -12.00 3.05 2.30
C ARG A 190 -11.40 2.69 0.94
N ASN A 191 -10.07 2.65 0.90
CA ASN A 191 -9.33 2.52 -0.35
C ASN A 191 -9.39 1.09 -0.89
N ASP A 192 -9.29 0.08 -0.02
CA ASP A 192 -9.20 -1.32 -0.42
C ASP A 192 -10.56 -2.03 -0.40
N LEU A 193 -11.20 -2.11 0.79
CA LEU A 193 -12.44 -2.86 0.92
C LEU A 193 -13.59 -2.21 0.15
N HIS A 194 -13.88 -0.94 0.46
CA HIS A 194 -15.00 -0.25 -0.17
C HIS A 194 -14.69 0.09 -1.64
N GLY A 195 -13.46 0.54 -1.95
CA GLY A 195 -13.06 0.86 -3.31
C GLY A 195 -13.17 -0.32 -4.26
N ALA A 196 -12.58 -1.48 -3.89
CA ALA A 196 -12.65 -2.70 -4.70
C ALA A 196 -14.09 -3.22 -4.83
N THR A 197 -14.86 -3.23 -3.73
CA THR A 197 -16.26 -3.68 -3.76
C THR A 197 -17.12 -2.79 -4.65
N ALA A 198 -16.98 -1.46 -4.55
CA ALA A 198 -17.70 -0.51 -5.41
C ALA A 198 -17.31 -0.65 -6.89
N ALA A 199 -16.07 -1.07 -7.17
CA ALA A 199 -15.62 -1.40 -8.51
C ALA A 199 -16.10 -2.78 -9.01
N GLY A 200 -16.80 -3.57 -8.17
CA GLY A 200 -17.35 -4.89 -8.52
C GLY A 200 -16.37 -6.05 -8.37
N LEU A 201 -15.27 -5.87 -7.67
CA LEU A 201 -14.37 -6.95 -7.27
C LEU A 201 -14.85 -7.60 -5.95
N ARG A 202 -14.41 -8.81 -5.70
CA ARG A 202 -14.45 -9.35 -4.33
C ARG A 202 -13.33 -8.72 -3.52
N ALA A 203 -13.59 -8.38 -2.26
CA ALA A 203 -12.60 -7.73 -1.42
C ALA A 203 -12.56 -8.34 -0.03
N VAL A 204 -11.36 -8.39 0.56
CA VAL A 204 -11.11 -8.86 1.93
C VAL A 204 -10.22 -7.84 2.64
N LEU A 205 -10.64 -7.43 3.82
CA LEU A 205 -9.88 -6.54 4.70
C LEU A 205 -8.94 -7.36 5.58
N LEU A 206 -7.66 -7.04 5.53
CA LEU A 206 -6.67 -7.50 6.50
C LEU A 206 -6.72 -6.57 7.72
N ASP A 207 -7.23 -7.08 8.82
CA ASP A 207 -7.41 -6.32 10.06
C ASP A 207 -6.91 -7.14 11.26
N PRO A 208 -5.63 -7.01 11.63
CA PRO A 208 -5.05 -7.74 12.76
C PRO A 208 -5.71 -7.43 14.11
N ALA A 209 -6.34 -6.25 14.24
CA ALA A 209 -6.99 -5.81 15.46
C ALA A 209 -8.49 -6.20 15.54
N ALA A 210 -9.04 -6.84 14.52
CA ALA A 210 -10.46 -7.20 14.50
C ALA A 210 -10.84 -8.07 15.69
N GLU A 211 -11.82 -7.66 16.47
CA GLU A 211 -12.37 -8.46 17.57
C GLU A 211 -13.20 -9.64 17.04
N THR A 212 -13.96 -9.39 15.97
CA THR A 212 -14.81 -10.38 15.30
C THR A 212 -14.45 -10.50 13.83
N LEU A 213 -14.45 -11.74 13.32
CA LEU A 213 -14.26 -12.00 11.89
C LEU A 213 -15.62 -12.00 11.19
N GLY A 214 -15.75 -11.12 10.20
CA GLY A 214 -16.85 -11.15 9.24
C GLY A 214 -16.45 -11.91 7.95
N PRO A 215 -17.38 -12.06 7.00
CA PRO A 215 -17.15 -12.83 5.79
C PRO A 215 -16.01 -12.27 4.91
N ASN A 216 -15.73 -10.97 5.01
CA ASN A 216 -14.74 -10.25 4.20
C ASN A 216 -13.62 -9.66 5.05
N ARG A 217 -13.27 -10.31 6.18
CA ARG A 217 -12.22 -9.83 7.09
C ARG A 217 -11.37 -10.97 7.59
N ILE A 218 -10.04 -10.77 7.58
CA ILE A 218 -9.03 -11.69 8.09
C ILE A 218 -8.11 -10.96 9.07
N ARG A 219 -7.52 -11.71 10.01
CA ARG A 219 -6.50 -11.15 10.92
C ARG A 219 -5.08 -11.32 10.38
N ARG A 220 -4.85 -12.32 9.55
CA ARG A 220 -3.53 -12.66 8.98
C ARG A 220 -3.70 -13.13 7.55
N LEU A 221 -2.71 -12.87 6.71
CA LEU A 221 -2.76 -13.29 5.31
C LEU A 221 -2.94 -14.80 5.14
N ARG A 222 -2.36 -15.62 6.01
CA ARG A 222 -2.54 -17.08 5.98
C ARG A 222 -3.97 -17.56 6.16
N ASP A 223 -4.85 -16.72 6.73
CA ASP A 223 -6.27 -17.05 6.89
C ASP A 223 -6.98 -17.17 5.51
N LEU A 224 -6.40 -16.59 4.45
CA LEU A 224 -6.88 -16.75 3.06
C LEU A 224 -6.77 -18.18 2.55
N ILE A 225 -5.76 -18.93 3.01
CA ILE A 225 -5.43 -20.28 2.52
C ILE A 225 -5.77 -21.37 3.55
N ALA A 226 -6.24 -20.99 4.74
CA ALA A 226 -6.73 -21.89 5.77
C ALA A 226 -8.17 -22.31 5.42
N GLY A 227 -8.33 -23.40 4.69
CA GLY A 227 -9.64 -23.96 4.29
C GLY A 227 -9.46 -25.20 3.45
#